data_c38b50ec5f437a6f8142022fa1f0412b
#
_entry.id   c38b50ec5f437a6f8142022fa1f0412b
#
_cell.length_a   1.000
_cell.length_b   1.000
_cell.length_c   1.000
_cell.angle_alpha   90.00
_cell.angle_beta   90.00
_cell.angle_gamma   90.00
#
_symmetry.space_group_name_H-M   'P 1'
#
loop_
_entity.id
_entity.type
_entity.pdbx_description
1 polymer ?
#
loop_
_entity_poly.entity_id
_entity_poly.type
_entity_poly.pdbx_seq_one_letter_code
_entity_poly.pdbx_strand_id
1 'polypeptide(L)' 'MSILEQLYALQDTGYADFQSGLVPNIPRERFIGVRMPNMRRLAKQMAKEDAAQAFMAAVPHTYYDENILHALLI' A
#
# COMPACT_ATOMS: atom_id res chain seq x y z
N MET A 1 5.71 -0.11 14.52
CA MET A 1 5.19 -0.95 13.42
C MET A 1 5.80 -0.51 12.10
N SER A 2 6.25 -1.46 11.30
CA SER A 2 6.70 -1.14 9.95
C SER A 2 5.51 -0.76 9.07
N ILE A 3 5.79 -0.08 7.96
CA ILE A 3 4.74 0.29 7.01
C ILE A 3 4.06 -0.96 6.45
N LEU A 4 4.84 -1.98 6.14
CA LEU A 4 4.30 -3.23 5.61
C LEU A 4 3.36 -3.90 6.62
N GLU A 5 3.72 -3.92 7.90
CA GLU A 5 2.86 -4.46 8.93
C GLU A 5 1.55 -3.69 9.04
N GLN A 6 1.60 -2.36 8.92
CA GLN A 6 0.40 -1.54 8.94
C GLN A 6 -0.51 -1.82 7.76
N LEU A 7 0.07 -2.04 6.57
CA LEU A 7 -0.69 -2.40 5.38
C LEU A 7 -1.36 -3.76 5.56
N TYR A 8 -0.64 -4.75 6.09
CA TYR A 8 -1.22 -6.07 6.35
C TYR A 8 -2.32 -6.03 7.40
N ALA A 9 -2.21 -5.16 8.39
CA ALA A 9 -3.25 -5.00 9.40
C ALA A 9 -4.57 -4.49 8.80
N LEU A 10 -4.51 -3.81 7.66
CA LEU A 10 -5.67 -3.30 6.94
C LEU A 10 -6.07 -4.19 5.76
N GLN A 11 -5.47 -5.36 5.64
CA GLN A 11 -5.70 -6.26 4.52
C GLN A 11 -7.15 -6.71 4.39
N ASP A 12 -7.66 -6.66 3.15
CA ASP A 12 -8.95 -7.21 2.75
C ASP A 12 -8.68 -8.11 1.53
N THR A 13 -8.70 -9.41 1.75
CA THR A 13 -8.36 -10.38 0.69
C THR A 13 -9.36 -10.35 -0.47
N GLY A 14 -10.64 -10.09 -0.18
CA GLY A 14 -11.64 -9.94 -1.23
C GLY A 14 -11.36 -8.75 -2.12
N TYR A 15 -10.93 -7.64 -1.52
CA TYR A 15 -10.55 -6.47 -2.29
C TYR A 15 -9.29 -6.71 -3.10
N ALA A 16 -8.33 -7.45 -2.54
CA ALA A 16 -7.11 -7.82 -3.26
C ALA A 16 -7.42 -8.67 -4.49
N ASP A 17 -8.35 -9.62 -4.37
CA ASP A 17 -8.81 -10.42 -5.50
C ASP A 17 -9.44 -9.56 -6.57
N PHE A 18 -10.26 -8.59 -6.17
CA PHE A 18 -10.88 -7.64 -7.09
C PHE A 18 -9.82 -6.82 -7.83
N GLN A 19 -8.85 -6.27 -7.11
CA GLN A 19 -7.79 -5.46 -7.71
C GLN A 19 -6.95 -6.27 -8.69
N SER A 20 -6.59 -7.50 -8.33
CA SER A 20 -5.74 -8.33 -9.19
C SER A 20 -6.43 -8.65 -10.52
N GLY A 21 -7.77 -8.73 -10.52
CA GLY A 21 -8.56 -8.91 -11.73
C GLY A 21 -8.52 -7.70 -12.65
N LEU A 22 -8.34 -6.50 -12.09
CA LEU A 22 -8.26 -5.26 -12.86
C LEU A 22 -6.87 -5.01 -13.45
N VAL A 23 -5.84 -5.61 -12.86
CA VAL A 23 -4.45 -5.41 -13.27
C VAL A 23 -3.79 -6.76 -13.49
N PRO A 24 -4.10 -7.44 -14.61
CA PRO A 24 -3.64 -8.82 -14.83
C PRO A 24 -2.13 -8.96 -15.03
N ASN A 25 -1.42 -7.87 -15.27
CA ASN A 25 0.03 -7.89 -15.47
C ASN A 25 0.83 -8.03 -14.17
N ILE A 26 0.16 -7.87 -13.02
CA ILE A 26 0.80 -7.94 -11.71
C ILE A 26 0.35 -9.22 -11.01
N PRO A 27 1.29 -10.05 -10.49
CA PRO A 27 0.92 -11.28 -9.78
C PRO A 27 0.02 -11.00 -8.57
N ARG A 28 -0.92 -11.91 -8.31
CA ARG A 28 -1.89 -11.77 -7.21
C ARG A 28 -1.20 -11.59 -5.86
N GLU A 29 -0.08 -12.25 -5.63
CA GLU A 29 0.64 -12.19 -4.35
C GLU A 29 1.24 -10.80 -4.05
N ARG A 30 1.24 -9.89 -5.02
CA ARG A 30 1.71 -8.53 -4.82
C ARG A 30 0.61 -7.58 -4.36
N PHE A 31 -0.61 -8.08 -4.20
CA PHE A 31 -1.74 -7.31 -3.71
C PHE A 31 -2.01 -7.65 -2.25
N ILE A 32 -1.87 -6.65 -1.37
CA ILE A 32 -2.25 -6.83 0.04
C ILE A 32 -3.75 -6.63 0.18
N GLY A 33 -4.32 -5.67 -0.54
CA GLY A 33 -5.74 -5.43 -0.54
C GLY A 33 -6.19 -4.42 0.51
N VAL A 34 -5.53 -3.27 0.54
CA VAL A 34 -5.96 -2.18 1.42
C VAL A 34 -6.91 -1.28 0.65
N ARG A 35 -8.11 -1.09 1.18
CA ARG A 35 -9.13 -0.25 0.55
C ARG A 35 -8.69 1.22 0.55
N MET A 36 -9.07 1.96 -0.49
CA MET A 36 -8.63 3.34 -0.67
C MET A 36 -8.89 4.27 0.52
N PRO A 37 -10.05 4.24 1.18
CA PRO A 37 -10.26 5.09 2.36
C PRO A 37 -9.26 4.81 3.47
N ASN A 38 -8.92 3.54 3.70
CA ASN A 38 -7.91 3.14 4.68
C ASN A 38 -6.51 3.55 4.24
N MET A 39 -6.21 3.40 2.95
CA MET A 39 -4.93 3.79 2.37
C MET A 39 -4.70 5.29 2.52
N ARG A 40 -5.72 6.11 2.24
CA ARG A 40 -5.63 7.56 2.40
C ARG A 40 -5.43 7.98 3.84
N ARG A 41 -6.09 7.29 4.77
CA ARG A 41 -5.93 7.54 6.20
C ARG A 41 -4.51 7.23 6.65
N LEU A 42 -3.96 6.11 6.19
CA LEU A 42 -2.58 5.72 6.50
C LEU A 42 -1.59 6.74 5.91
N ALA A 43 -1.79 7.16 4.66
CA ALA A 43 -0.93 8.15 4.03
C ALA A 43 -0.93 9.47 4.80
N LYS A 44 -2.11 9.92 5.23
CA LYS A 44 -2.25 11.15 6.00
C LYS A 44 -1.51 11.06 7.34
N GLN A 45 -1.60 9.91 7.98
CA GLN A 45 -0.90 9.67 9.24
C GLN A 45 0.62 9.65 9.03
N MET A 46 1.07 8.93 7.99
CA MET A 46 2.49 8.80 7.68
C MET A 46 3.14 10.11 7.27
N ALA A 47 2.39 11.00 6.63
CA ALA A 47 2.92 12.29 6.19
C ALA A 47 3.44 13.13 7.36
N LYS A 48 3.04 12.80 8.58
CA LYS A 48 3.49 13.49 9.80
C LYS A 48 4.70 12.81 10.43
N GLU A 49 5.20 11.71 9.86
CA GLU A 49 6.26 10.89 10.42
C GLU A 49 7.48 10.87 9.49
N ASP A 50 8.67 10.80 10.08
CA ASP A 50 9.92 10.71 9.31
C ASP A 50 9.99 9.41 8.49
N ALA A 51 9.30 8.36 8.92
CA ALA A 51 9.26 7.08 8.24
C ALA A 51 8.74 7.20 6.80
N ALA A 52 7.89 8.21 6.52
CA ALA A 52 7.36 8.41 5.18
C ALA A 52 8.46 8.70 4.16
N GLN A 53 9.46 9.49 4.54
CA GLN A 53 10.57 9.82 3.64
C GLN A 53 11.41 8.59 3.32
N ALA A 54 11.69 7.77 4.33
CA ALA A 54 12.44 6.53 4.12
C ALA A 54 11.67 5.57 3.22
N PHE A 55 10.33 5.48 3.41
CA PHE A 55 9.48 4.65 2.57
C PHE A 55 9.51 5.12 1.12
N MET A 56 9.38 6.42 0.89
CA MET A 56 9.37 6.98 -0.46
C MET A 56 10.72 6.81 -1.18
N ALA A 57 11.82 6.80 -0.42
CA ALA A 57 13.15 6.60 -0.97
C ALA A 57 13.45 5.11 -1.27
N ALA A 58 12.72 4.20 -0.65
CA ALA A 58 12.95 2.75 -0.80
C ALA A 58 12.23 2.19 -2.02
N VAL A 59 12.56 2.69 -3.18
CA VAL A 59 11.98 2.25 -4.45
C VAL A 59 12.95 1.31 -5.18
N PRO A 60 12.44 0.34 -5.97
CA PRO A 60 11.02 0.04 -6.21
C PRO A 60 10.37 -0.69 -5.03
N HIS A 61 9.06 -0.53 -4.90
CA HIS A 61 8.29 -1.25 -3.88
C HIS A 61 7.85 -2.61 -4.41
N THR A 62 7.79 -3.61 -3.52
CA THR A 62 7.42 -4.98 -3.89
C THR A 62 5.92 -5.12 -4.12
N TYR A 63 5.11 -4.50 -3.27
CA TYR A 63 3.67 -4.66 -3.30
C TYR A 63 2.98 -3.54 -4.05
N TYR A 64 1.89 -3.90 -4.74
CA TYR A 64 1.06 -2.92 -5.45
C TYR A 64 0.52 -1.85 -4.49
N ASP A 65 0.10 -2.28 -3.29
CA ASP A 65 -0.42 -1.37 -2.28
C ASP A 65 0.63 -0.36 -1.81
N GLU A 66 1.90 -0.77 -1.75
CA GLU A 66 2.99 0.13 -1.43
C GLU A 66 3.16 1.21 -2.50
N ASN A 67 2.98 0.86 -3.76
CA ASN A 67 3.07 1.83 -4.86
C ASN A 67 1.93 2.85 -4.79
N ILE A 68 0.72 2.41 -4.43
CA ILE A 68 -0.41 3.31 -4.25
C ILE A 68 -0.15 4.26 -3.09
N LEU A 69 0.35 3.73 -1.97
CA LEU A 69 0.67 4.54 -0.80
C LEU A 69 1.73 5.59 -1.14
N HIS A 70 2.76 5.20 -1.88
CA HIS A 70 3.80 6.11 -2.34
C HIS A 70 3.18 7.27 -3.15
N ALA A 71 2.28 6.96 -4.07
CA ALA A 71 1.61 7.97 -4.89
C ALA A 71 0.78 8.94 -4.04
N LEU A 72 0.13 8.43 -2.99
CA LEU A 72 -0.67 9.26 -2.10
C LEU A 72 0.19 10.17 -1.21
N LEU A 73 1.45 9.81 -0.97
CA LEU A 73 2.37 10.59 -0.16
C LEU A 73 3.04 11.73 -0.94
N ILE A 74 3.01 11.67 -2.26
CA ILE A 74 3.52 12.73 -3.10
C ILE A 74 2.58 13.93 -3.03
#